data_2b21c1490126d794282d1054676f4914
#
_entry.id   2b21c1490126d794282d1054676f4914
#
_cell.length_a   1.000
_cell.length_b   1.000
_cell.length_c   1.000
_cell.angle_alpha   90.00
_cell.angle_beta   90.00
_cell.angle_gamma   90.00
#
_symmetry.space_group_name_H-M   'P 1'
#
loop_
_entity.id
_entity.type
_entity.pdbx_description
1 polymer ?
#
loop_
_entity_poly.entity_id
_entity_poly.type
_entity_poly.pdbx_seq_one_letter_code
_entity_poly.pdbx_strand_id
1 'polypeptide(L)'
;EATPILFHSLRLTEEEAKGKDSYEQTHFLFNKYQKTIEGTDMTMERNLVRTWIYVTNIDVNYQGVVEARNDIFDQEGLTADTHYIASTGIGGATPVRHAAVAIDFLTIPHIKEEDKKYLQALDHLNPTHEYGVAFERGTRLTLPTHTLHPEGSQQFKQQYFISGTASIDKHGDVVYEGDIVRQTGRLLENIGALLKDGDATMNDIQYFIIYLRDISDYHTVDRLMQQFYPQIPRIIVEAKVCRPGWLIEMECIAEKESCSTE
;
A
#
# COMPACT_ATOMS: atom_id res chain seq x y z
N GLU A 1 -25.69 -9.02 2.10
CA GLU A 1 -25.02 -8.97 0.77
C GLU A 1 -23.53 -8.77 0.99
N ALA A 2 -22.68 -9.32 0.06
CA ALA A 2 -21.24 -9.08 0.11
C ALA A 2 -20.94 -7.60 -0.06
N THR A 3 -19.91 -7.14 0.64
CA THR A 3 -19.38 -5.80 0.41
C THR A 3 -18.70 -5.77 -0.97
N PRO A 4 -19.21 -4.97 -1.92
CA PRO A 4 -18.57 -4.87 -3.24
C PRO A 4 -17.20 -4.23 -3.11
N ILE A 5 -16.23 -4.75 -3.86
CA ILE A 5 -14.89 -4.18 -3.98
C ILE A 5 -14.71 -3.73 -5.43
N LEU A 6 -14.40 -2.47 -5.63
CA LEU A 6 -14.17 -1.89 -6.95
C LEU A 6 -12.66 -1.70 -7.16
N PHE A 7 -12.15 -2.28 -8.22
CA PHE A 7 -10.74 -2.15 -8.61
C PHE A 7 -10.65 -1.35 -9.91
N HIS A 8 -9.98 -0.19 -9.84
CA HIS A 8 -9.79 0.71 -10.97
C HIS A 8 -8.32 0.71 -11.39
N SER A 9 -8.03 0.15 -12.55
CA SER A 9 -6.68 0.15 -13.12
C SER A 9 -6.58 1.29 -14.14
N LEU A 10 -6.04 2.44 -13.72
CA LEU A 10 -6.01 3.65 -14.54
C LEU A 10 -4.65 3.87 -15.20
N ARG A 11 -4.72 4.14 -16.49
CA ARG A 11 -3.55 4.38 -17.33
C ARG A 11 -3.78 5.64 -18.15
N LEU A 12 -2.68 6.29 -18.53
CA LEU A 12 -2.69 7.42 -19.47
C LEU A 12 -2.65 6.88 -20.91
N THR A 13 -3.28 7.60 -21.83
CA THR A 13 -2.98 7.49 -23.27
C THR A 13 -1.70 8.26 -23.59
N GLU A 14 -1.13 8.06 -24.79
CA GLU A 14 0.05 8.80 -25.23
C GLU A 14 -0.23 10.32 -25.30
N GLU A 15 -1.41 10.71 -25.73
CA GLU A 15 -1.83 12.12 -25.81
C GLU A 15 -1.96 12.76 -24.42
N GLU A 16 -2.53 12.01 -23.46
CA GLU A 16 -2.67 12.46 -22.08
C GLU A 16 -1.32 12.62 -21.38
N ALA A 17 -0.34 11.79 -21.72
CA ALA A 17 0.99 11.81 -21.10
C ALA A 17 1.94 12.82 -21.74
N LYS A 18 1.78 13.10 -23.03
CA LYS A 18 2.71 13.91 -23.81
C LYS A 18 2.85 15.34 -23.27
N GLY A 19 4.10 15.72 -23.01
CA GLY A 19 4.45 17.08 -22.53
C GLY A 19 4.13 17.34 -21.06
N LYS A 20 3.71 16.31 -20.30
CA LYS A 20 3.44 16.40 -18.88
C LYS A 20 4.51 15.68 -18.09
N ASP A 21 4.92 16.25 -16.97
CA ASP A 21 5.79 15.63 -15.99
C ASP A 21 5.05 14.64 -15.07
N SER A 22 5.75 14.03 -14.14
CA SER A 22 5.16 13.03 -13.22
C SER A 22 4.13 13.65 -12.26
N TYR A 23 4.27 14.93 -11.90
CA TYR A 23 3.31 15.65 -11.08
C TYR A 23 1.97 15.82 -11.82
N GLU A 24 2.02 16.38 -13.04
CA GLU A 24 0.84 16.58 -13.87
C GLU A 24 0.14 15.25 -14.23
N GLN A 25 0.92 14.21 -14.53
CA GLN A 25 0.40 12.89 -14.85
C GLN A 25 -0.30 12.24 -13.63
N THR A 26 0.23 12.41 -12.44
CA THR A 26 -0.38 11.92 -11.20
C THR A 26 -1.71 12.63 -10.94
N HIS A 27 -1.75 13.96 -11.05
CA HIS A 27 -3.00 14.74 -10.98
C HIS A 27 -4.03 14.25 -11.99
N PHE A 28 -3.61 13.99 -13.21
CA PHE A 28 -4.51 13.52 -14.27
C PHE A 28 -5.11 12.14 -13.94
N LEU A 29 -4.33 11.22 -13.41
CA LEU A 29 -4.80 9.89 -13.02
C LEU A 29 -5.77 9.94 -11.82
N PHE A 30 -5.49 10.77 -10.81
CA PHE A 30 -6.42 10.96 -9.71
C PHE A 30 -7.72 11.64 -10.16
N ASN A 31 -7.65 12.61 -11.07
CA ASN A 31 -8.84 13.21 -11.67
C ASN A 31 -9.65 12.18 -12.46
N LYS A 32 -9.00 11.25 -13.16
CA LYS A 32 -9.69 10.12 -13.79
C LYS A 32 -10.40 9.24 -12.75
N TYR A 33 -9.74 8.97 -11.63
CA TYR A 33 -10.35 8.20 -10.54
C TYR A 33 -11.58 8.93 -9.95
N GLN A 34 -11.48 10.22 -9.67
CA GLN A 34 -12.60 11.03 -9.16
C GLN A 34 -13.81 10.95 -10.08
N LYS A 35 -13.59 10.99 -11.41
CA LYS A 35 -14.67 10.82 -12.39
C LYS A 35 -15.34 9.44 -12.35
N THR A 36 -14.65 8.39 -11.88
CA THR A 36 -15.26 7.05 -11.75
C THR A 36 -16.24 6.96 -10.59
N ILE A 37 -16.10 7.82 -9.58
CA ILE A 37 -16.98 7.88 -8.41
C ILE A 37 -17.93 9.08 -8.45
N GLU A 38 -17.81 9.96 -9.45
CA GLU A 38 -18.67 11.11 -9.63
C GLU A 38 -20.14 10.71 -9.82
N GLY A 39 -21.05 11.42 -9.18
CA GLY A 39 -22.48 11.11 -9.22
C GLY A 39 -22.91 9.95 -8.31
N THR A 40 -22.00 9.38 -7.55
CA THR A 40 -22.28 8.43 -6.47
C THR A 40 -22.21 9.14 -5.11
N ASP A 41 -22.52 8.41 -4.05
CA ASP A 41 -22.32 8.88 -2.66
C ASP A 41 -20.91 8.58 -2.11
N MET A 42 -20.00 8.07 -2.96
CA MET A 42 -18.61 7.80 -2.61
C MET A 42 -17.75 9.07 -2.64
N THR A 43 -16.77 9.11 -1.75
CA THR A 43 -15.68 10.12 -1.76
C THR A 43 -14.33 9.42 -1.70
N MET A 44 -13.28 10.09 -2.11
CA MET A 44 -11.92 9.56 -1.99
C MET A 44 -11.57 9.29 -0.52
N GLU A 45 -11.86 10.24 0.35
CA GLU A 45 -11.59 10.16 1.79
C GLU A 45 -12.27 8.95 2.43
N ARG A 46 -13.55 8.70 2.14
CA ARG A 46 -14.30 7.60 2.77
C ARG A 46 -14.08 6.24 2.13
N ASN A 47 -13.95 6.17 0.81
CA ASN A 47 -14.13 4.93 0.06
C ASN A 47 -12.86 4.38 -0.59
N LEU A 48 -11.85 5.24 -0.87
CA LEU A 48 -10.56 4.76 -1.38
C LEU A 48 -9.74 4.17 -0.23
N VAL A 49 -9.41 2.88 -0.30
CA VAL A 49 -8.73 2.17 0.81
C VAL A 49 -7.30 1.78 0.47
N ARG A 50 -6.95 1.68 -0.81
CA ARG A 50 -5.60 1.27 -1.23
C ARG A 50 -5.25 1.84 -2.60
N THR A 51 -3.98 2.24 -2.77
CA THR A 51 -3.40 2.58 -4.08
C THR A 51 -2.10 1.83 -4.33
N TRP A 52 -1.84 1.50 -5.61
CA TRP A 52 -0.55 1.04 -6.12
C TRP A 52 -0.10 2.01 -7.19
N ILE A 53 1.04 2.63 -6.99
CA ILE A 53 1.58 3.66 -7.88
C ILE A 53 2.84 3.13 -8.53
N TYR A 54 2.79 2.95 -9.84
CA TYR A 54 3.90 2.48 -10.64
C TYR A 54 4.58 3.66 -11.33
N VAL A 55 5.88 3.81 -11.10
CA VAL A 55 6.62 5.01 -11.54
C VAL A 55 7.80 4.60 -12.42
N THR A 56 7.76 5.00 -13.68
CA THR A 56 8.88 4.80 -14.60
C THR A 56 10.05 5.69 -14.16
N ASN A 57 11.25 5.11 -14.11
CA ASN A 57 12.45 5.79 -13.61
C ASN A 57 12.19 6.51 -12.27
N ILE A 58 11.83 5.72 -11.27
CA ILE A 58 11.36 6.20 -9.95
C ILE A 58 12.35 7.15 -9.28
N ASP A 59 13.66 6.94 -9.47
CA ASP A 59 14.71 7.80 -8.88
C ASP A 59 14.61 9.27 -9.39
N VAL A 60 13.93 9.52 -10.52
CA VAL A 60 13.74 10.86 -11.11
C VAL A 60 12.31 11.35 -10.93
N ASN A 61 11.32 10.47 -11.13
CA ASN A 61 9.92 10.87 -11.24
C ASN A 61 9.14 10.81 -9.92
N TYR A 62 9.69 10.18 -8.87
CA TYR A 62 8.94 9.94 -7.64
C TYR A 62 8.59 11.21 -6.88
N GLN A 63 9.46 12.24 -6.91
CA GLN A 63 9.22 13.51 -6.24
C GLN A 63 7.91 14.18 -6.73
N GLY A 64 7.71 14.26 -8.05
CA GLY A 64 6.48 14.85 -8.61
C GLY A 64 5.22 14.03 -8.25
N VAL A 65 5.34 12.69 -8.15
CA VAL A 65 4.24 11.84 -7.69
C VAL A 65 3.87 12.13 -6.24
N VAL A 66 4.87 12.29 -5.36
CA VAL A 66 4.64 12.61 -3.93
C VAL A 66 3.99 13.96 -3.77
N GLU A 67 4.50 15.00 -4.44
CA GLU A 67 3.96 16.35 -4.39
C GLU A 67 2.50 16.39 -4.87
N ALA A 68 2.22 15.79 -6.03
CA ALA A 68 0.86 15.74 -6.57
C ALA A 68 -0.11 14.99 -5.65
N ARG A 69 0.31 13.86 -5.09
CA ARG A 69 -0.53 13.09 -4.15
C ARG A 69 -0.80 13.88 -2.88
N ASN A 70 0.20 14.54 -2.31
CA ASN A 70 0.03 15.36 -1.12
C ASN A 70 -0.98 16.49 -1.36
N ASP A 71 -0.87 17.19 -2.49
CA ASP A 71 -1.80 18.28 -2.86
C ASP A 71 -3.23 17.77 -3.04
N ILE A 72 -3.39 16.62 -3.71
CA ILE A 72 -4.71 16.01 -3.93
C ILE A 72 -5.31 15.56 -2.61
N PHE A 73 -4.54 14.89 -1.77
CA PHE A 73 -5.01 14.37 -0.49
C PHE A 73 -5.44 15.52 0.45
N ASP A 74 -4.68 16.61 0.50
CA ASP A 74 -5.05 17.80 1.28
C ASP A 74 -6.38 18.39 0.80
N GLN A 75 -6.59 18.49 -0.52
CA GLN A 75 -7.85 18.97 -1.11
C GLN A 75 -9.03 18.05 -0.82
N GLU A 76 -8.82 16.76 -0.71
CA GLU A 76 -9.83 15.73 -0.45
C GLU A 76 -10.08 15.47 1.04
N GLY A 77 -9.41 16.20 1.94
CA GLY A 77 -9.56 16.05 3.39
C GLY A 77 -8.75 14.89 3.99
N LEU A 78 -7.82 14.33 3.23
CA LEU A 78 -6.89 13.29 3.68
C LEU A 78 -5.62 13.96 4.23
N THR A 79 -5.58 14.14 5.53
CA THR A 79 -4.54 14.91 6.23
C THR A 79 -4.01 14.16 7.46
N ALA A 80 -2.99 14.70 8.12
CA ALA A 80 -2.48 14.15 9.36
C ALA A 80 -3.50 14.18 10.52
N ASP A 81 -4.48 15.09 10.47
CA ASP A 81 -5.54 15.22 11.47
C ASP A 81 -6.73 14.29 11.21
N THR A 82 -6.82 13.72 10.03
CA THR A 82 -7.84 12.74 9.64
C THR A 82 -7.20 11.36 9.47
N HIS A 83 -6.91 10.98 8.25
CA HIS A 83 -6.16 9.78 7.88
C HIS A 83 -5.62 9.91 6.46
N TYR A 84 -4.75 9.00 6.09
CA TYR A 84 -4.34 8.80 4.70
C TYR A 84 -4.87 7.43 4.17
N ILE A 85 -4.32 7.00 3.06
CA ILE A 85 -4.69 5.77 2.36
C ILE A 85 -3.46 4.86 2.31
N ALA A 86 -3.64 3.56 2.55
CA ALA A 86 -2.57 2.59 2.38
C ALA A 86 -2.07 2.62 0.92
N SER A 87 -0.76 2.65 0.72
CA SER A 87 -0.17 2.86 -0.61
C SER A 87 1.19 2.18 -0.76
N THR A 88 1.46 1.71 -1.97
CA THR A 88 2.81 1.30 -2.39
C THR A 88 3.19 2.10 -3.62
N GLY A 89 4.32 2.80 -3.56
CA GLY A 89 4.91 3.50 -4.69
C GLY A 89 6.18 2.77 -5.13
N ILE A 90 6.19 2.21 -6.34
CA ILE A 90 7.24 1.31 -6.80
C ILE A 90 7.66 1.60 -8.23
N GLY A 91 8.90 1.31 -8.56
CA GLY A 91 9.39 1.37 -9.93
C GLY A 91 8.61 0.43 -10.84
N GLY A 92 8.12 0.95 -11.95
CA GLY A 92 7.40 0.15 -12.94
C GLY A 92 7.40 0.84 -14.29
N ALA A 93 7.36 0.05 -15.35
CA ALA A 93 7.26 0.56 -16.70
C ALA A 93 5.80 0.57 -17.17
N THR A 94 5.45 1.57 -17.95
CA THR A 94 4.20 1.60 -18.71
C THR A 94 4.52 1.40 -20.20
N PRO A 95 3.71 0.63 -20.93
CA PRO A 95 3.91 0.46 -22.38
C PRO A 95 3.53 1.72 -23.17
N VAL A 96 2.92 2.70 -22.51
CA VAL A 96 2.47 3.93 -23.13
C VAL A 96 3.62 4.92 -23.23
N ARG A 97 3.91 5.39 -24.44
CA ARG A 97 4.95 6.39 -24.67
C ARG A 97 4.66 7.68 -23.89
N HIS A 98 5.68 8.29 -23.33
CA HIS A 98 5.63 9.48 -22.46
C HIS A 98 4.94 9.30 -21.10
N ALA A 99 4.31 8.18 -20.84
CA ALA A 99 3.71 7.93 -19.52
C ALA A 99 4.79 7.53 -18.51
N ALA A 100 4.91 8.32 -17.46
CA ALA A 100 5.81 8.08 -16.33
C ALA A 100 5.09 7.45 -15.13
N VAL A 101 3.76 7.53 -15.07
CA VAL A 101 2.96 7.12 -13.91
C VAL A 101 1.78 6.25 -14.35
N ALA A 102 1.47 5.24 -13.56
CA ALA A 102 0.27 4.44 -13.65
C ALA A 102 -0.24 4.16 -12.23
N ILE A 103 -1.55 4.11 -12.01
CA ILE A 103 -2.11 3.93 -10.68
C ILE A 103 -3.27 2.93 -10.72
N ASP A 104 -3.26 2.01 -9.73
CA ASP A 104 -4.39 1.16 -9.42
C ASP A 104 -5.02 1.62 -8.11
N PHE A 105 -6.36 1.61 -8.05
CA PHE A 105 -7.14 2.08 -6.92
C PHE A 105 -8.09 0.98 -6.46
N LEU A 106 -8.16 0.74 -5.17
CA LEU A 106 -9.11 -0.16 -4.53
C LEU A 106 -10.12 0.67 -3.74
N THR A 107 -11.38 0.58 -4.12
CA THR A 107 -12.48 1.35 -3.54
C THR A 107 -13.52 0.40 -2.96
N ILE A 108 -14.03 0.71 -1.78
CA ILE A 108 -15.09 -0.07 -1.13
C ILE A 108 -16.30 0.84 -0.91
N PRO A 109 -17.38 0.68 -1.71
CA PRO A 109 -18.64 1.36 -1.48
C PRO A 109 -19.21 1.01 -0.10
N HIS A 110 -19.89 1.96 0.52
CA HIS A 110 -20.61 1.79 1.79
C HIS A 110 -19.75 1.40 3.01
N ILE A 111 -18.41 1.43 2.88
CA ILE A 111 -17.54 1.25 4.04
C ILE A 111 -17.70 2.46 4.98
N LYS A 112 -17.72 2.21 6.28
CA LYS A 112 -17.80 3.24 7.29
C LYS A 112 -16.45 3.46 7.94
N GLU A 113 -16.25 4.60 8.57
CA GLU A 113 -15.01 4.90 9.28
C GLU A 113 -14.79 3.93 10.45
N GLU A 114 -15.84 3.51 11.14
CA GLU A 114 -15.78 2.51 12.22
C GLU A 114 -15.28 1.12 11.76
N ASP A 115 -15.38 0.82 10.46
CA ASP A 115 -14.90 -0.44 9.88
C ASP A 115 -13.41 -0.41 9.57
N LYS A 116 -12.75 0.74 9.75
CA LYS A 116 -11.34 0.96 9.42
C LYS A 116 -10.50 1.13 10.68
N LYS A 117 -9.28 0.63 10.65
CA LYS A 117 -8.22 0.97 11.60
C LYS A 117 -6.94 1.27 10.84
N TYR A 118 -6.38 2.44 11.07
CA TYR A 118 -5.09 2.86 10.51
C TYR A 118 -3.97 2.35 11.40
N LEU A 119 -3.10 1.50 10.84
CA LEU A 119 -2.11 0.75 11.59
C LEU A 119 -0.86 1.59 11.86
N GLN A 120 -0.39 1.54 13.09
CA GLN A 120 0.78 2.26 13.56
C GLN A 120 1.76 1.33 14.29
N ALA A 121 3.04 1.64 14.21
CA ALA A 121 4.09 0.92 14.93
C ALA A 121 5.19 1.91 15.37
N LEU A 122 4.85 2.88 16.20
CA LEU A 122 5.69 4.05 16.51
C LEU A 122 7.06 3.72 17.13
N ASP A 123 7.23 2.54 17.72
CA ASP A 123 8.53 2.06 18.19
C ASP A 123 9.42 1.53 17.07
N HIS A 124 8.86 1.32 15.87
CA HIS A 124 9.52 0.74 14.70
C HIS A 124 9.54 1.69 13.49
N LEU A 125 8.47 2.43 13.29
CA LEU A 125 8.17 3.25 12.11
C LEU A 125 7.57 4.57 12.54
N ASN A 126 8.08 5.69 12.06
CA ASN A 126 7.42 6.98 12.26
C ASN A 126 6.23 7.14 11.31
N PRO A 127 5.27 8.03 11.62
CA PRO A 127 4.22 8.44 10.70
C PRO A 127 4.82 9.02 9.41
N THR A 128 4.20 8.73 8.28
CA THR A 128 4.78 9.07 6.97
C THR A 128 4.81 10.56 6.69
N HIS A 129 3.85 11.31 7.22
CA HIS A 129 3.77 12.77 7.07
C HIS A 129 4.95 13.50 7.72
N GLU A 130 5.62 12.92 8.73
CA GLU A 130 6.80 13.51 9.36
C GLU A 130 7.99 13.69 8.41
N TYR A 131 8.04 12.91 7.31
CA TYR A 131 9.04 13.08 6.25
C TYR A 131 8.42 13.46 4.90
N GLY A 132 7.23 14.08 4.93
CA GLY A 132 6.62 14.73 3.78
C GLY A 132 5.89 13.81 2.81
N VAL A 133 5.50 12.62 3.22
CA VAL A 133 4.80 11.67 2.36
C VAL A 133 3.44 11.31 2.95
N ALA A 134 2.38 11.45 2.16
CA ALA A 134 1.00 11.21 2.59
C ALA A 134 0.55 9.77 2.24
N PHE A 135 0.69 8.83 3.16
CA PHE A 135 0.08 7.50 3.08
C PHE A 135 0.02 6.83 4.45
N GLU A 136 -0.87 5.84 4.64
CA GLU A 136 -0.90 4.99 5.82
C GLU A 136 0.09 3.82 5.70
N ARG A 137 0.74 3.46 6.80
CA ARG A 137 1.60 2.27 6.88
C ARG A 137 0.84 0.98 6.63
N GLY A 138 -0.43 0.96 6.96
CA GLY A 138 -1.37 -0.11 6.69
C GLY A 138 -2.76 0.26 7.17
N THR A 139 -3.76 -0.41 6.61
CA THR A 139 -5.17 -0.25 7.00
C THR A 139 -5.79 -1.62 7.22
N ARG A 140 -6.41 -1.81 8.38
CA ARG A 140 -7.28 -2.94 8.65
C ARG A 140 -8.72 -2.56 8.33
N LEU A 141 -9.41 -3.42 7.59
CA LEU A 141 -10.83 -3.30 7.30
C LEU A 141 -11.59 -4.44 7.99
N THR A 142 -12.73 -4.13 8.60
CA THR A 142 -13.66 -5.13 9.15
C THR A 142 -14.85 -5.23 8.22
N LEU A 143 -14.95 -6.31 7.46
CA LEU A 143 -15.95 -6.49 6.42
C LEU A 143 -16.90 -7.64 6.77
N PRO A 144 -18.23 -7.52 6.55
CA PRO A 144 -19.15 -8.61 6.75
C PRO A 144 -18.87 -9.73 5.74
N THR A 145 -18.91 -10.98 6.20
CA THR A 145 -18.81 -12.15 5.34
C THR A 145 -20.21 -12.60 4.88
N HIS A 146 -20.27 -13.50 3.91
CA HIS A 146 -21.53 -14.16 3.51
C HIS A 146 -21.97 -15.25 4.49
N THR A 147 -21.11 -15.64 5.41
CA THR A 147 -21.35 -16.73 6.34
C THR A 147 -22.01 -16.18 7.59
N LEU A 148 -23.08 -16.81 8.03
CA LEU A 148 -23.64 -16.57 9.34
C LEU A 148 -23.06 -17.58 10.32
N HIS A 149 -22.89 -17.17 11.55
CA HIS A 149 -22.60 -18.09 12.65
C HIS A 149 -23.74 -19.11 12.77
N PRO A 150 -23.51 -20.34 13.26
CA PRO A 150 -24.58 -21.31 13.54
C PRO A 150 -25.72 -20.74 14.41
N GLU A 151 -25.42 -19.75 15.22
CA GLU A 151 -26.39 -19.02 16.05
C GLU A 151 -27.12 -17.89 15.31
N GLY A 152 -26.86 -17.69 14.00
CA GLY A 152 -27.51 -16.68 13.16
C GLY A 152 -26.88 -15.29 13.20
N SER A 153 -25.80 -15.08 13.96
CA SER A 153 -25.06 -13.82 13.98
C SER A 153 -24.18 -13.63 12.73
N GLN A 154 -24.00 -12.38 12.31
CA GLN A 154 -23.14 -12.03 11.18
C GLN A 154 -21.68 -12.30 11.52
N GLN A 155 -20.98 -13.02 10.65
CA GLN A 155 -19.52 -13.12 10.72
C GLN A 155 -18.85 -11.94 10.03
N PHE A 156 -17.72 -11.54 10.57
CA PHE A 156 -16.87 -10.50 9.99
C PHE A 156 -15.49 -11.07 9.67
N LYS A 157 -14.87 -10.50 8.65
CA LYS A 157 -13.50 -10.78 8.23
C LYS A 157 -12.69 -9.49 8.35
N GLN A 158 -11.55 -9.58 8.99
CA GLN A 158 -10.58 -8.50 9.02
C GLN A 158 -9.59 -8.70 7.87
N GLN A 159 -9.46 -7.69 7.03
CA GLN A 159 -8.46 -7.63 5.96
C GLN A 159 -7.46 -6.52 6.26
N TYR A 160 -6.19 -6.84 6.13
CA TYR A 160 -5.06 -5.95 6.42
C TYR A 160 -4.33 -5.64 5.13
N PHE A 161 -4.29 -4.39 4.76
CA PHE A 161 -3.53 -3.89 3.61
C PHE A 161 -2.26 -3.22 4.14
N ILE A 162 -1.16 -3.95 4.15
CA ILE A 162 0.13 -3.41 4.57
C ILE A 162 0.79 -2.74 3.37
N SER A 163 1.09 -1.45 3.50
CA SER A 163 1.76 -0.65 2.48
C SER A 163 3.18 -1.12 2.23
N GLY A 164 3.77 -0.69 1.13
CA GLY A 164 5.18 -0.88 0.87
C GLY A 164 6.01 -0.49 2.08
N THR A 165 6.71 -1.48 2.65
CA THR A 165 7.47 -1.38 3.88
C THR A 165 8.93 -1.75 3.61
N ALA A 166 9.85 -0.91 4.04
CA ALA A 166 11.28 -1.07 3.84
C ALA A 166 12.05 -1.06 5.16
N SER A 167 13.37 -1.18 5.07
CA SER A 167 14.28 -1.17 6.23
C SER A 167 14.50 0.26 6.71
N ILE A 168 13.62 0.72 7.61
CA ILE A 168 13.74 1.99 8.31
C ILE A 168 13.58 1.82 9.82
N ASP A 169 14.01 2.80 10.58
CA ASP A 169 13.78 2.90 12.00
C ASP A 169 12.61 3.86 12.35
N LYS A 170 12.39 4.06 13.64
CA LYS A 170 11.36 4.96 14.18
C LYS A 170 11.58 6.45 13.87
N HIS A 171 12.71 6.83 13.33
CA HIS A 171 13.02 8.20 12.89
C HIS A 171 12.85 8.37 11.38
N GLY A 172 12.55 7.27 10.66
CA GLY A 172 12.44 7.24 9.21
C GLY A 172 13.77 7.14 8.49
N ASP A 173 14.86 6.86 9.23
CA ASP A 173 16.18 6.69 8.66
C ASP A 173 16.35 5.29 8.05
N VAL A 174 17.02 5.22 6.91
CA VAL A 174 17.39 3.93 6.30
C VAL A 174 18.39 3.21 7.19
N VAL A 175 18.09 1.97 7.56
CA VAL A 175 19.02 1.17 8.35
C VAL A 175 19.54 -0.03 7.57
N TYR A 176 20.78 -0.42 7.87
CA TYR A 176 21.48 -1.53 7.22
C TYR A 176 21.71 -1.34 5.72
N GLU A 177 22.11 -0.13 5.31
CA GLU A 177 22.45 0.16 3.91
C GLU A 177 23.46 -0.85 3.36
N GLY A 178 23.22 -1.34 2.14
CA GLY A 178 24.07 -2.31 1.46
C GLY A 178 23.98 -3.76 1.98
N ASP A 179 23.15 -4.04 2.99
CA ASP A 179 23.00 -5.38 3.57
C ASP A 179 21.58 -5.92 3.35
N ILE A 180 21.40 -6.68 2.28
CA ILE A 180 20.09 -7.24 1.90
C ILE A 180 19.50 -8.17 2.97
N VAL A 181 20.35 -8.93 3.67
CA VAL A 181 19.91 -9.88 4.70
C VAL A 181 19.32 -9.13 5.90
N ARG A 182 20.05 -8.12 6.39
CA ARG A 182 19.60 -7.30 7.52
C ARG A 182 18.43 -6.41 7.16
N GLN A 183 18.40 -5.86 5.94
CA GLN A 183 17.24 -5.10 5.46
C GLN A 183 16.00 -5.97 5.37
N THR A 184 16.10 -7.20 4.85
CA THR A 184 14.99 -8.16 4.84
C THR A 184 14.47 -8.46 6.24
N GLY A 185 15.36 -8.73 7.20
CA GLY A 185 14.97 -8.95 8.59
C GLY A 185 14.25 -7.75 9.20
N ARG A 186 14.79 -6.55 9.02
CA ARG A 186 14.20 -5.31 9.59
C ARG A 186 12.83 -4.99 9.03
N LEU A 187 12.63 -5.10 7.72
CA LEU A 187 11.31 -4.83 7.15
C LEU A 187 10.26 -5.86 7.59
N LEU A 188 10.64 -7.13 7.80
CA LEU A 188 9.74 -8.15 8.35
C LEU A 188 9.36 -7.86 9.82
N GLU A 189 10.29 -7.34 10.63
CA GLU A 189 10.00 -6.82 11.98
C GLU A 189 9.00 -5.67 11.92
N ASN A 190 9.18 -4.73 10.99
CA ASN A 190 8.28 -3.60 10.78
C ASN A 190 6.87 -4.06 10.39
N ILE A 191 6.74 -5.01 9.46
CA ILE A 191 5.45 -5.61 9.06
C ILE A 191 4.79 -6.30 10.25
N GLY A 192 5.56 -7.11 11.01
CA GLY A 192 5.05 -7.79 12.20
C GLY A 192 4.52 -6.83 13.27
N ALA A 193 5.18 -5.68 13.46
CA ALA A 193 4.75 -4.65 14.40
C ALA A 193 3.44 -3.98 13.95
N LEU A 194 3.27 -3.70 12.64
CA LEU A 194 2.02 -3.17 12.08
C LEU A 194 0.86 -4.17 12.23
N LEU A 195 1.09 -5.43 11.90
CA LEU A 195 0.07 -6.48 12.06
C LEU A 195 -0.35 -6.62 13.53
N LYS A 196 0.60 -6.59 14.46
CA LYS A 196 0.34 -6.66 15.90
C LYS A 196 -0.54 -5.50 16.39
N ASP A 197 -0.34 -4.28 15.90
CA ASP A 197 -1.23 -3.15 16.21
C ASP A 197 -2.67 -3.40 15.74
N GLY A 198 -2.85 -4.13 14.65
CA GLY A 198 -4.15 -4.55 14.13
C GLY A 198 -4.71 -5.84 14.75
N ASP A 199 -4.10 -6.40 15.80
CA ASP A 199 -4.46 -7.69 16.42
C ASP A 199 -4.23 -8.91 15.50
N ALA A 200 -3.31 -8.81 14.53
CA ALA A 200 -2.89 -9.90 13.66
C ALA A 200 -1.42 -10.28 13.87
N THR A 201 -1.01 -11.32 13.19
CA THR A 201 0.35 -11.89 13.25
C THR A 201 0.86 -12.18 11.84
N MET A 202 2.14 -12.51 11.71
CA MET A 202 2.73 -12.95 10.45
C MET A 202 2.07 -14.22 9.88
N ASN A 203 1.42 -15.04 10.71
CA ASN A 203 0.71 -16.26 10.27
C ASN A 203 -0.63 -15.96 9.57
N ASP A 204 -1.16 -14.75 9.74
CA ASP A 204 -2.39 -14.30 9.10
C ASP A 204 -2.14 -13.78 7.67
N ILE A 205 -0.87 -13.65 7.26
CA ILE A 205 -0.50 -13.17 5.92
C ILE A 205 -0.90 -14.19 4.86
N GLN A 206 -1.63 -13.71 3.85
CA GLN A 206 -2.11 -14.51 2.72
C GLN A 206 -1.06 -14.59 1.62
N TYR A 207 -0.35 -13.51 1.36
CA TYR A 207 0.76 -13.46 0.41
C TYR A 207 1.64 -12.22 0.62
N PHE A 208 2.89 -12.31 0.11
CA PHE A 208 3.81 -11.20 -0.03
C PHE A 208 4.00 -10.82 -1.50
N ILE A 209 4.13 -9.52 -1.77
CA ILE A 209 4.78 -9.00 -2.97
C ILE A 209 6.11 -8.36 -2.53
N ILE A 210 7.20 -8.82 -3.09
CA ILE A 210 8.56 -8.46 -2.72
C ILE A 210 9.21 -7.77 -3.91
N TYR A 211 9.69 -6.56 -3.70
CA TYR A 211 10.32 -5.72 -4.70
C TYR A 211 11.81 -5.63 -4.41
N LEU A 212 12.63 -6.02 -5.37
CA LEU A 212 14.09 -5.94 -5.28
C LEU A 212 14.60 -4.82 -6.18
N ARG A 213 15.45 -3.96 -5.64
CA ARG A 213 16.13 -2.93 -6.44
C ARG A 213 17.06 -3.54 -7.47
N ASP A 214 17.69 -4.68 -7.14
CA ASP A 214 18.59 -5.44 -8.00
C ASP A 214 18.23 -6.93 -7.93
N ILE A 215 18.08 -7.56 -9.10
CA ILE A 215 17.70 -8.97 -9.20
C ILE A 215 18.77 -9.92 -8.67
N SER A 216 20.03 -9.49 -8.53
CA SER A 216 21.10 -10.28 -7.94
C SER A 216 20.81 -10.71 -6.49
N ASP A 217 19.95 -9.98 -5.77
CA ASP A 217 19.54 -10.30 -4.41
C ASP A 217 18.47 -11.40 -4.33
N TYR A 218 17.89 -11.81 -5.48
CA TYR A 218 16.76 -12.76 -5.54
C TYR A 218 17.00 -14.04 -4.74
N HIS A 219 18.10 -14.74 -5.00
CA HIS A 219 18.37 -16.03 -4.35
C HIS A 219 18.58 -15.91 -2.84
N THR A 220 19.12 -14.79 -2.38
CA THR A 220 19.32 -14.53 -0.95
C THR A 220 17.98 -14.30 -0.27
N VAL A 221 17.14 -13.44 -0.84
CA VAL A 221 15.82 -13.13 -0.28
C VAL A 221 14.87 -14.34 -0.34
N ASP A 222 14.84 -15.06 -1.48
CA ASP A 222 14.00 -16.26 -1.60
C ASP A 222 14.36 -17.33 -0.57
N ARG A 223 15.66 -17.54 -0.33
CA ARG A 223 16.14 -18.48 0.71
C ARG A 223 15.70 -18.04 2.12
N LEU A 224 15.83 -16.77 2.44
CA LEU A 224 15.35 -16.23 3.74
C LEU A 224 13.86 -16.43 3.91
N MET A 225 13.07 -16.10 2.90
CA MET A 225 11.61 -16.28 2.95
C MET A 225 11.22 -17.75 3.03
N GLN A 226 11.94 -18.64 2.33
CA GLN A 226 11.74 -20.09 2.43
C GLN A 226 12.07 -20.63 3.83
N GLN A 227 13.05 -20.05 4.50
CA GLN A 227 13.43 -20.45 5.86
C GLN A 227 12.44 -19.97 6.91
N PHE A 228 11.98 -18.71 6.83
CA PHE A 228 11.16 -18.10 7.87
C PHE A 228 9.67 -18.24 7.62
N TYR A 229 9.23 -18.20 6.36
CA TYR A 229 7.82 -18.21 5.96
C TYR A 229 7.54 -19.13 4.76
N PRO A 230 7.91 -20.44 4.86
CA PRO A 230 7.79 -21.38 3.74
C PRO A 230 6.35 -21.58 3.26
N GLN A 231 5.37 -21.37 4.15
CA GLN A 231 3.95 -21.60 3.89
C GLN A 231 3.27 -20.43 3.20
N ILE A 232 3.87 -19.23 3.27
CA ILE A 232 3.23 -18.02 2.76
C ILE A 232 3.57 -17.86 1.28
N PRO A 233 2.57 -17.80 0.39
CA PRO A 233 2.76 -17.50 -1.02
C PRO A 233 3.49 -16.18 -1.21
N ARG A 234 4.37 -16.10 -2.17
CA ARG A 234 5.10 -14.87 -2.49
C ARG A 234 5.41 -14.75 -3.97
N ILE A 235 5.51 -13.54 -4.42
CA ILE A 235 6.12 -13.19 -5.69
C ILE A 235 7.29 -12.23 -5.42
N ILE A 236 8.41 -12.45 -6.08
CA ILE A 236 9.59 -11.60 -6.01
C ILE A 236 9.83 -11.03 -7.39
N VAL A 237 9.84 -9.71 -7.50
CA VAL A 237 10.02 -8.99 -8.76
C VAL A 237 11.16 -7.99 -8.67
N GLU A 238 11.85 -7.76 -9.79
CA GLU A 238 12.77 -6.64 -9.89
C GLU A 238 11.98 -5.36 -10.11
N ALA A 239 12.05 -4.46 -9.14
CA ALA A 239 11.46 -3.14 -9.21
C ALA A 239 12.22 -2.20 -8.29
N LYS A 240 12.67 -1.06 -8.80
CA LYS A 240 13.35 -0.06 -7.98
C LYS A 240 12.39 0.49 -6.93
N VAL A 241 12.87 0.57 -5.70
CA VAL A 241 12.16 1.17 -4.56
C VAL A 241 12.48 2.66 -4.47
N CYS A 242 11.66 3.43 -3.79
CA CYS A 242 11.66 4.90 -3.87
C CYS A 242 12.87 5.60 -3.21
N ARG A 243 13.65 4.93 -2.34
CA ARG A 243 14.90 5.48 -1.80
C ARG A 243 16.10 4.66 -2.24
N PRO A 244 17.20 5.29 -2.72
CA PRO A 244 18.39 4.55 -3.21
C PRO A 244 19.02 3.61 -2.19
N GLY A 245 18.99 3.94 -0.89
CA GLY A 245 19.54 3.10 0.18
C GLY A 245 18.72 1.84 0.51
N TRP A 246 17.50 1.73 -0.01
CA TRP A 246 16.69 0.52 0.14
C TRP A 246 16.97 -0.46 -1.00
N LEU A 247 17.36 -1.67 -0.65
CA LEU A 247 17.59 -2.78 -1.58
C LEU A 247 16.29 -3.57 -1.82
N ILE A 248 15.38 -3.51 -0.87
CA ILE A 248 14.16 -4.32 -0.83
C ILE A 248 13.00 -3.55 -0.20
N GLU A 249 11.82 -3.80 -0.70
CA GLU A 249 10.54 -3.37 -0.13
C GLU A 249 9.56 -4.54 -0.21
N MET A 250 8.68 -4.67 0.76
CA MET A 250 7.61 -5.67 0.74
C MET A 250 6.28 -5.03 1.08
N GLU A 251 5.23 -5.54 0.46
CA GLU A 251 3.85 -5.36 0.87
C GLU A 251 3.18 -6.70 1.10
N CYS A 252 2.12 -6.73 1.86
CA CYS A 252 1.35 -7.95 2.06
C CYS A 252 -0.13 -7.64 2.30
N ILE A 253 -0.96 -8.65 2.07
CA ILE A 253 -2.33 -8.71 2.57
C ILE A 253 -2.40 -9.82 3.62
N ALA A 254 -3.00 -9.49 4.77
CA ALA A 254 -3.32 -10.47 5.79
C ALA A 254 -4.83 -10.54 6.01
N GLU A 255 -5.31 -11.68 6.50
CA GLU A 255 -6.72 -11.90 6.77
C GLU A 255 -6.91 -12.68 8.06
N LYS A 256 -7.91 -12.27 8.84
CA LYS A 256 -8.28 -12.94 10.07
C LYS A 256 -9.82 -12.94 10.21
N GLU A 257 -10.36 -14.08 10.59
CA GLU A 257 -11.77 -14.14 10.98
C GLU A 257 -11.94 -13.44 12.32
N SER A 258 -12.96 -12.61 12.46
CA SER A 258 -13.36 -12.02 13.72
C SER A 258 -14.75 -12.51 14.08
N CYS A 259 -14.90 -13.04 15.28
CA CYS A 259 -16.22 -13.25 15.87
C CYS A 259 -16.68 -11.92 16.44
N SER A 260 -17.92 -11.51 16.15
CA SER A 260 -18.56 -10.42 16.89
C SER A 260 -18.63 -10.80 18.36
N THR A 261 -17.80 -10.20 19.19
CA THR A 261 -18.14 -10.10 20.61
C THR A 261 -19.16 -8.99 20.74
N GLU A 262 -20.39 -9.33 21.09
CA GLU A 262 -21.39 -8.40 21.58
C GLU A 262 -20.86 -7.52 22.71
#